data_bf99eb9e1e84ada00d5b9961b74200c2
#
_entry.id   bf99eb9e1e84ada00d5b9961b74200c2
#
_cell.length_a   1.000
_cell.length_b   1.000
_cell.length_c   1.000
_cell.angle_alpha   90.00
_cell.angle_beta   90.00
_cell.angle_gamma   90.00
#
_symmetry.space_group_name_H-M   'P 1'
#
loop_
_entity.id
_entity.type
_entity.pdbx_description
1 polymer ?
#
loop_
_entity_poly.entity_id
_entity_poly.type
_entity_poly.pdbx_seq_one_letter_code
_entity_poly.pdbx_strand_id
1 'polypeptide(L)'
;MYANYLIAIISFEQIGEDKYDLKPLLEARKKINFFLEKYPKSEYAIDLNFKKDLVVNQFAAKELYIAKYYISVQKWVPAINRLKSIVKDYDKTIFIEEALHRLVEIHYHIGLEEEAIKYASILGYNYNS
;
A
#
# COMPACT_ATOMS: atom_id res chain seq x y z
N MET A 1 -5.23 -21.79 18.73
CA MET A 1 -4.29 -20.73 18.36
C MET A 1 -3.37 -21.16 17.20
N TYR A 2 -2.67 -22.26 17.37
CA TYR A 2 -1.72 -22.70 16.35
C TYR A 2 -2.38 -22.99 15.00
N ALA A 3 -3.57 -23.61 15.01
CA ALA A 3 -4.30 -23.90 13.77
C ALA A 3 -4.64 -22.63 13.00
N ASN A 4 -5.06 -21.57 13.70
CA ASN A 4 -5.35 -20.28 13.06
C ASN A 4 -4.09 -19.61 12.53
N TYR A 5 -2.96 -19.79 13.21
CA TYR A 5 -1.67 -19.33 12.70
C TYR A 5 -1.31 -20.04 11.39
N LEU A 6 -1.45 -21.36 11.32
CA LEU A 6 -1.17 -22.13 10.11
C LEU A 6 -2.09 -21.73 8.96
N ILE A 7 -3.35 -21.44 9.23
CA ILE A 7 -4.29 -20.95 8.20
C ILE A 7 -3.78 -19.64 7.61
N ALA A 8 -3.32 -18.71 8.46
CA ALA A 8 -2.77 -17.44 8.00
C ALA A 8 -1.50 -17.64 7.16
N ILE A 9 -0.60 -18.54 7.58
CA ILE A 9 0.63 -18.84 6.85
C ILE A 9 0.31 -19.45 5.48
N ILE A 10 -0.63 -20.36 5.41
CA ILE A 10 -1.03 -20.98 4.14
C ILE A 10 -1.58 -19.91 3.19
N SER A 11 -2.45 -19.04 3.69
CA SER A 11 -3.00 -17.95 2.87
C SER A 11 -1.91 -17.01 2.37
N PHE A 12 -0.92 -16.70 3.23
CA PHE A 12 0.20 -15.85 2.84
C PHE A 12 1.04 -16.51 1.74
N GLU A 13 1.30 -17.81 1.85
CA GLU A 13 2.11 -18.53 0.86
C GLU A 13 1.40 -18.70 -0.47
N GLN A 14 0.08 -18.55 -0.51
CA GLN A 14 -0.69 -18.60 -1.75
C GLN A 14 -0.65 -17.29 -2.53
N ILE A 15 -0.05 -16.23 -1.99
CA ILE A 15 0.11 -14.96 -2.70
C ILE A 15 1.06 -15.18 -3.87
N GLY A 16 0.55 -14.99 -5.09
CA GLY A 16 1.34 -15.13 -6.30
C GLY A 16 1.95 -13.82 -6.76
N GLU A 17 2.63 -13.87 -7.89
CA GLU A 17 3.27 -12.71 -8.50
C GLU A 17 2.33 -11.98 -9.49
N ASP A 18 1.10 -12.47 -9.66
CA ASP A 18 0.14 -11.86 -10.57
C ASP A 18 -0.27 -10.48 -10.06
N LYS A 19 0.10 -9.45 -10.81
CA LYS A 19 -0.17 -8.06 -10.46
C LYS A 19 -1.65 -7.70 -10.53
N TYR A 20 -2.44 -8.49 -11.21
CA TYR A 20 -3.87 -8.21 -11.43
C TYR A 20 -4.78 -8.99 -10.52
N ASP A 21 -4.29 -10.06 -9.88
CA ASP A 21 -5.11 -10.89 -9.00
C ASP A 21 -4.92 -10.48 -7.54
N LEU A 22 -5.90 -9.75 -7.02
CA LEU A 22 -5.90 -9.30 -5.63
C LEU A 22 -6.46 -10.34 -4.65
N LYS A 23 -7.11 -11.38 -5.16
CA LYS A 23 -7.83 -12.32 -4.29
C LYS A 23 -6.93 -13.01 -3.27
N PRO A 24 -5.78 -13.60 -3.65
CA PRO A 24 -4.91 -14.21 -2.64
C PRO A 24 -4.40 -13.21 -1.62
N LEU A 25 -4.14 -11.97 -2.04
CA LEU A 25 -3.66 -10.92 -1.17
C LEU A 25 -4.73 -10.49 -0.15
N LEU A 26 -5.97 -10.37 -0.60
CA LEU A 26 -7.10 -10.05 0.28
C LEU A 26 -7.34 -11.17 1.29
N GLU A 27 -7.27 -12.43 0.86
CA GLU A 27 -7.44 -13.57 1.76
C GLU A 27 -6.34 -13.62 2.81
N ALA A 28 -5.08 -13.41 2.43
CA ALA A 28 -3.97 -13.39 3.37
C ALA A 28 -4.16 -12.28 4.41
N ARG A 29 -4.51 -11.07 3.97
CA ARG A 29 -4.77 -9.95 4.89
C ARG A 29 -5.88 -10.29 5.87
N LYS A 30 -6.98 -10.85 5.39
CA LYS A 30 -8.13 -11.23 6.22
C LYS A 30 -7.72 -12.24 7.29
N LYS A 31 -6.99 -13.29 6.92
CA LYS A 31 -6.58 -14.34 7.85
C LYS A 31 -5.56 -13.84 8.86
N ILE A 32 -4.60 -13.02 8.43
CA ILE A 32 -3.61 -12.44 9.31
C ILE A 32 -4.28 -11.49 10.32
N ASN A 33 -5.15 -10.61 9.85
CA ASN A 33 -5.83 -9.67 10.73
C ASN A 33 -6.73 -10.39 11.74
N PHE A 34 -7.43 -11.44 11.31
CA PHE A 34 -8.24 -12.24 12.21
C PHE A 34 -7.39 -12.81 13.36
N PHE A 35 -6.22 -13.37 13.02
CA PHE A 35 -5.33 -13.92 14.05
C PHE A 35 -4.83 -12.83 15.00
N LEU A 36 -4.39 -11.70 14.45
CA LEU A 36 -3.81 -10.63 15.25
C LEU A 36 -4.83 -9.96 16.18
N GLU A 37 -6.10 -9.89 15.79
CA GLU A 37 -7.16 -9.41 16.66
C GLU A 37 -7.41 -10.35 17.82
N LYS A 38 -7.34 -11.66 17.56
CA LYS A 38 -7.67 -12.68 18.55
C LYS A 38 -6.48 -12.99 19.46
N TYR A 39 -5.27 -12.98 18.96
CA TYR A 39 -4.07 -13.37 19.69
C TYR A 39 -2.93 -12.36 19.56
N PRO A 40 -3.16 -11.08 19.93
CA PRO A 40 -2.20 -10.01 19.65
C PRO A 40 -0.88 -10.13 20.43
N LYS A 41 -0.86 -10.86 21.52
CA LYS A 41 0.33 -11.00 22.38
C LYS A 41 0.99 -12.37 22.27
N SER A 42 0.56 -13.22 21.35
CA SER A 42 1.14 -14.54 21.18
C SER A 42 2.51 -14.46 20.53
N GLU A 43 3.31 -15.52 20.71
CA GLU A 43 4.61 -15.63 20.05
C GLU A 43 4.50 -15.63 18.52
N TYR A 44 3.36 -16.11 18.00
CA TYR A 44 3.11 -16.13 16.54
C TYR A 44 2.77 -14.75 15.99
N ALA A 45 2.32 -13.82 16.83
CA ALA A 45 1.95 -12.48 16.39
C ALA A 45 3.15 -11.71 15.83
N ILE A 46 4.35 -11.96 16.33
CA ILE A 46 5.57 -11.31 15.84
C ILE A 46 5.77 -11.63 14.35
N ASP A 47 5.71 -12.91 14.00
CA ASP A 47 5.85 -13.37 12.62
C ASP A 47 4.73 -12.83 11.73
N LEU A 48 3.48 -12.88 12.22
CA LEU A 48 2.34 -12.42 11.42
C LEU A 48 2.30 -10.91 11.26
N ASN A 49 2.79 -10.14 12.22
CA ASN A 49 2.93 -8.69 12.04
C ASN A 49 3.95 -8.38 10.94
N PHE A 50 5.04 -9.10 10.87
CA PHE A 50 6.02 -8.97 9.80
C PHE A 50 5.38 -9.30 8.44
N LYS A 51 4.64 -10.41 8.37
CA LYS A 51 3.95 -10.80 7.14
C LYS A 51 2.85 -9.82 6.75
N LYS A 52 2.17 -9.24 7.74
CA LYS A 52 1.18 -8.20 7.50
C LYS A 52 1.81 -7.00 6.80
N ASP A 53 2.98 -6.55 7.24
CA ASP A 53 3.69 -5.45 6.61
C ASP A 53 4.05 -5.77 5.17
N LEU A 54 4.48 -7.01 4.89
CA LEU A 54 4.76 -7.43 3.51
C LEU A 54 3.50 -7.40 2.64
N VAL A 55 2.36 -7.84 3.17
CA VAL A 55 1.08 -7.80 2.46
C VAL A 55 0.66 -6.37 2.17
N VAL A 56 0.77 -5.48 3.14
CA VAL A 56 0.42 -4.06 2.97
C VAL A 56 1.31 -3.41 1.92
N ASN A 57 2.61 -3.71 1.92
CA ASN A 57 3.52 -3.22 0.87
C ASN A 57 3.11 -3.71 -0.51
N GLN A 58 2.64 -4.96 -0.62
CA GLN A 58 2.19 -5.48 -1.91
C GLN A 58 0.91 -4.79 -2.40
N PHE A 59 -0.03 -4.43 -1.49
CA PHE A 59 -1.19 -3.63 -1.87
C PHE A 59 -0.77 -2.27 -2.40
N ALA A 60 0.15 -1.60 -1.70
CA ALA A 60 0.66 -0.30 -2.14
C ALA A 60 1.36 -0.41 -3.50
N ALA A 61 2.15 -1.46 -3.71
CA ALA A 61 2.81 -1.70 -4.99
C ALA A 61 1.81 -1.84 -6.13
N LYS A 62 0.70 -2.54 -5.90
CA LYS A 62 -0.34 -2.69 -6.91
C LYS A 62 -1.02 -1.37 -7.22
N GLU A 63 -1.32 -0.56 -6.20
CA GLU A 63 -1.88 0.77 -6.40
C GLU A 63 -0.93 1.66 -7.21
N LEU A 64 0.36 1.62 -6.90
CA LEU A 64 1.36 2.40 -7.62
C LEU A 64 1.49 1.93 -9.08
N TYR A 65 1.47 0.63 -9.31
CA TYR A 65 1.53 0.06 -10.65
C TYR A 65 0.36 0.57 -11.52
N ILE A 66 -0.86 0.56 -10.97
CA ILE A 66 -2.05 1.05 -11.66
C ILE A 66 -1.95 2.56 -11.90
N ALA A 67 -1.48 3.31 -10.90
CA ALA A 67 -1.29 4.76 -11.04
C ALA A 67 -0.31 5.08 -12.17
N LYS A 68 0.81 4.36 -12.25
CA LYS A 68 1.81 4.56 -13.31
C LYS A 68 1.23 4.28 -14.70
N TYR A 69 0.37 3.28 -14.81
CA TYR A 69 -0.32 3.02 -16.07
C TYR A 69 -1.19 4.22 -16.48
N TYR A 70 -1.99 4.74 -15.56
CA TYR A 70 -2.83 5.90 -15.86
C TYR A 70 -2.00 7.14 -16.22
N ILE A 71 -0.86 7.34 -15.56
CA ILE A 71 0.06 8.43 -15.91
C ILE A 71 0.54 8.27 -17.34
N SER A 72 0.92 7.05 -17.73
CA SER A 72 1.46 6.77 -19.06
C SER A 72 0.45 7.07 -20.19
N VAL A 73 -0.84 6.96 -19.91
CA VAL A 73 -1.90 7.29 -20.86
C VAL A 73 -2.56 8.64 -20.57
N GLN A 74 -1.96 9.44 -19.70
CA GLN A 74 -2.36 10.80 -19.36
C GLN A 74 -3.79 10.92 -18.80
N LYS A 75 -4.22 9.89 -18.10
CA LYS A 75 -5.48 9.91 -17.35
C LYS A 75 -5.21 10.35 -15.92
N TRP A 76 -5.21 11.66 -15.71
CA TRP A 76 -4.72 12.27 -14.47
C TRP A 76 -5.61 12.00 -13.27
N VAL A 77 -6.94 12.08 -13.42
CA VAL A 77 -7.85 11.89 -12.28
C VAL A 77 -7.77 10.49 -11.70
N PRO A 78 -7.86 9.40 -12.49
CA PRO A 78 -7.67 8.07 -11.91
C PRO A 78 -6.27 7.84 -11.34
N ALA A 79 -5.24 8.42 -11.96
CA ALA A 79 -3.88 8.33 -11.43
C ALA A 79 -3.78 8.98 -10.05
N ILE A 80 -4.32 10.19 -9.92
CA ILE A 80 -4.34 10.92 -8.64
C ILE A 80 -5.08 10.12 -7.57
N ASN A 81 -6.23 9.53 -7.92
CA ASN A 81 -7.01 8.76 -6.95
C ASN A 81 -6.23 7.55 -6.43
N ARG A 82 -5.50 6.85 -7.29
CA ARG A 82 -4.66 5.71 -6.87
C ARG A 82 -3.50 6.16 -5.98
N LEU A 83 -2.84 7.26 -6.34
CA LEU A 83 -1.75 7.80 -5.53
C LEU A 83 -2.25 8.30 -4.17
N LYS A 84 -3.42 8.93 -4.13
CA LYS A 84 -4.04 9.36 -2.86
C LYS A 84 -4.37 8.16 -1.96
N SER A 85 -4.76 7.03 -2.52
CA SER A 85 -4.99 5.80 -1.74
C SER A 85 -3.72 5.37 -1.01
N ILE A 86 -2.56 5.49 -1.65
CA ILE A 86 -1.29 5.16 -1.01
C ILE A 86 -1.02 6.10 0.17
N VAL A 87 -1.23 7.40 -0.02
CA VAL A 87 -1.00 8.39 1.03
C VAL A 87 -1.95 8.18 2.22
N LYS A 88 -3.20 7.82 1.93
CA LYS A 88 -4.23 7.63 2.97
C LYS A 88 -4.10 6.30 3.69
N ASP A 89 -3.98 5.20 2.94
CA ASP A 89 -4.12 3.86 3.48
C ASP A 89 -2.80 3.11 3.65
N TYR A 90 -1.75 3.54 2.94
CA TYR A 90 -0.47 2.83 2.88
C TYR A 90 0.71 3.78 3.15
N ASP A 91 0.51 4.75 4.01
CA ASP A 91 1.49 5.80 4.33
C ASP A 91 2.74 5.26 5.04
N LYS A 92 2.67 4.07 5.60
CA LYS A 92 3.81 3.44 6.29
C LYS A 92 4.57 2.46 5.39
N THR A 93 4.23 2.42 4.11
CA THR A 93 4.92 1.54 3.16
C THR A 93 6.12 2.25 2.55
N ILE A 94 6.98 1.45 1.90
CA ILE A 94 8.16 1.99 1.21
C ILE A 94 7.80 2.83 -0.03
N PHE A 95 6.51 2.84 -0.42
CA PHE A 95 6.06 3.52 -1.65
C PHE A 95 5.51 4.93 -1.40
N ILE A 96 5.45 5.37 -0.14
CA ILE A 96 4.83 6.65 0.20
C ILE A 96 5.57 7.84 -0.43
N GLU A 97 6.90 7.83 -0.41
CA GLU A 97 7.68 8.94 -0.97
C GLU A 97 7.47 9.06 -2.47
N GLU A 98 7.49 7.95 -3.20
CA GLU A 98 7.25 7.97 -4.64
C GLU A 98 5.84 8.46 -4.95
N ALA A 99 4.84 8.03 -4.19
CA ALA A 99 3.45 8.47 -4.39
C ALA A 99 3.33 9.99 -4.20
N LEU A 100 3.97 10.53 -3.17
CA LEU A 100 3.97 11.98 -2.92
C LEU A 100 4.67 12.75 -4.03
N HIS A 101 5.84 12.27 -4.49
CA HIS A 101 6.55 12.90 -5.60
C HIS A 101 5.69 12.95 -6.85
N ARG A 102 5.01 11.86 -7.19
CA ARG A 102 4.16 11.81 -8.37
C ARG A 102 2.94 12.71 -8.24
N LEU A 103 2.37 12.82 -7.03
CA LEU A 103 1.26 13.74 -6.79
C LEU A 103 1.71 15.18 -6.99
N VAL A 104 2.89 15.56 -6.52
CA VAL A 104 3.44 16.90 -6.75
C VAL A 104 3.59 17.16 -8.24
N GLU A 105 4.22 16.25 -8.96
CA GLU A 105 4.47 16.40 -10.39
C GLU A 105 3.18 16.54 -11.19
N ILE A 106 2.20 15.67 -10.93
CA ILE A 106 0.94 15.68 -11.66
C ILE A 106 0.17 16.98 -11.40
N HIS A 107 0.02 17.36 -10.15
CA HIS A 107 -0.73 18.57 -9.81
C HIS A 107 -0.07 19.82 -10.37
N TYR A 108 1.26 19.89 -10.33
CA TYR A 108 1.99 20.99 -10.95
C TYR A 108 1.77 21.02 -12.46
N HIS A 109 1.86 19.85 -13.10
CA HIS A 109 1.70 19.72 -14.56
C HIS A 109 0.32 20.15 -15.04
N ILE A 110 -0.74 19.84 -14.30
CA ILE A 110 -2.10 20.19 -14.70
C ILE A 110 -2.55 21.56 -14.16
N GLY A 111 -1.64 22.30 -13.52
CA GLY A 111 -1.90 23.68 -13.07
C GLY A 111 -2.54 23.83 -11.71
N LEU A 112 -2.61 22.76 -10.91
CA LEU A 112 -3.13 22.79 -9.55
C LEU A 112 -1.99 23.05 -8.55
N GLU A 113 -1.48 24.27 -8.55
CA GLU A 113 -0.27 24.61 -7.79
C GLU A 113 -0.46 24.49 -6.28
N GLU A 114 -1.63 24.85 -5.75
CA GLU A 114 -1.89 24.72 -4.31
C GLU A 114 -1.83 23.28 -3.84
N GLU A 115 -2.41 22.36 -4.61
CA GLU A 115 -2.33 20.93 -4.33
C GLU A 115 -0.90 20.41 -4.43
N ALA A 116 -0.16 20.86 -5.44
CA ALA A 116 1.26 20.50 -5.59
C ALA A 116 2.06 20.92 -4.37
N ILE A 117 1.86 22.15 -3.89
CA ILE A 117 2.55 22.68 -2.71
C ILE A 117 2.18 21.86 -1.46
N LYS A 118 0.90 21.51 -1.31
CA LYS A 118 0.43 20.69 -0.20
C LYS A 118 1.20 19.37 -0.11
N TYR A 119 1.30 18.63 -1.21
CA TYR A 119 2.01 17.36 -1.21
C TYR A 119 3.52 17.52 -1.09
N ALA A 120 4.08 18.57 -1.68
CA ALA A 120 5.50 18.90 -1.52
C ALA A 120 5.83 19.22 -0.06
N SER A 121 4.93 19.90 0.65
CA SER A 121 5.11 20.20 2.07
C SER A 121 5.10 18.94 2.93
N ILE A 122 4.20 18.00 2.64
CA ILE A 122 4.17 16.71 3.34
C ILE A 122 5.48 15.96 3.11
N LEU A 123 5.94 15.93 1.86
CA LEU A 123 7.17 15.24 1.48
C LEU A 123 8.39 15.83 2.17
N GLY A 124 8.53 17.15 2.15
CA GLY A 124 9.67 17.83 2.75
C GLY A 124 9.66 17.79 4.28
N TYR A 125 8.49 17.78 4.89
CA TYR A 125 8.34 17.77 6.34
C TYR A 125 8.59 16.38 6.94
N ASN A 126 8.05 15.34 6.31
CA ASN A 126 8.08 13.98 6.87
C ASN A 126 9.18 13.10 6.28
N TYR A 127 9.62 13.38 5.07
CA TYR A 127 10.56 12.54 4.32
C TYR A 127 11.66 13.41 3.78
N ASN A 128 12.70 13.51 4.51
CA ASN A 128 13.84 14.43 4.27
C ASN A 128 14.67 13.97 3.05
N SER A 129 14.11 14.15 1.89
CA SER A 129 14.75 13.74 0.63
C SER A 129 15.38 14.91 -0.11
#